data_b14bc00daa86b73281831bade6b1b54e
#
_entry.id   b14bc00daa86b73281831bade6b1b54e
#
_cell.length_a   1.000
_cell.length_b   1.000
_cell.length_c   1.000
_cell.angle_alpha   90.00
_cell.angle_beta   90.00
_cell.angle_gamma   90.00
#
_symmetry.space_group_name_H-M   'P 1'
#
loop_
_entity.id
_entity.type
_entity.pdbx_description
1 polymer ?
#
loop_
_entity_poly.entity_id
_entity_poly.type
_entity_poly.pdbx_seq_one_letter_code
_entity_poly.pdbx_strand_id
1 'polypeptide(L)'
;MLSSSSNHWDETAEIVIIGYGLAGAVAAITAHDLGASVLILEKQSAESHCSCSSLSMGIFLSPSDADRATEYMLALNQVGGESGVLWTDLDTIHAWVKYVAQNKDWITRLGGKVKFFSRGGEFPELPGADSMELWKYQGNGLRLMQFMYHQVALRKISVWYQTPAQRLLTGRDGRIIGVRAVDERGRSPRVVNIRALRAVILCSGGFEGNEAMKLQYLRVYPMYFAGGTANTGDGIKMAQQVGADLWHMNCVSARLCAKFPDFPVAFFIDFSGGGWSQRAMAEAKGKAAAGFIFVDKYGRRYMNEDLKPHAAAYDLGLFDSRRLEYPRVPSYHIFDQRRMERGPLGQVTSGPSGPQQLYKWSRDNLVELRRGWIIRGQTVAELAGNIGVPPANLENTVQLWNKYCQVGRDPDFGRNPLGLVPLDTPPFYAIKLFPGGSNTQGGPRRNHRAQVVNPFGEPIPGLYAAGECGSVFGMLYPAGGGNLAECIAFGRIAAENAVKES
;
A
#
# COMPACT_ATOMS: atom_id res chain seq x y z
N MET A 1 41.32 13.47 1.14
CA MET A 1 41.34 13.92 2.55
C MET A 1 40.27 15.01 2.68
N LEU A 2 39.06 14.70 3.12
CA LEU A 2 38.05 15.71 3.43
C LEU A 2 38.26 16.13 4.87
N SER A 3 38.49 17.43 5.07
CA SER A 3 38.78 18.07 6.35
C SER A 3 37.73 17.71 7.40
N SER A 4 38.19 17.37 8.60
CA SER A 4 37.38 17.27 9.81
C SER A 4 36.85 18.63 10.24
N SER A 5 35.83 19.16 9.51
CA SER A 5 35.02 20.22 10.07
C SER A 5 34.25 19.60 11.24
N SER A 6 34.45 20.13 12.45
CA SER A 6 33.58 19.85 13.60
C SER A 6 32.13 20.07 13.13
N ASN A 7 31.35 18.99 13.04
CA ASN A 7 29.94 19.12 12.66
C ASN A 7 29.28 20.01 13.72
N HIS A 8 28.92 21.24 13.31
CA HIS A 8 28.04 22.04 14.13
C HIS A 8 26.68 21.34 14.14
N TRP A 9 26.15 21.06 15.32
CA TRP A 9 24.85 20.47 15.52
C TRP A 9 23.86 21.57 15.88
N ASP A 10 22.78 21.67 15.09
CA ASP A 10 21.71 22.65 15.30
C ASP A 10 20.69 22.14 16.34
N GLU A 11 20.56 20.80 16.46
CA GLU A 11 19.64 20.15 17.39
C GLU A 11 20.21 18.78 17.78
N THR A 12 19.76 18.27 18.94
CA THR A 12 20.16 16.95 19.45
C THR A 12 18.96 16.22 20.05
N ALA A 13 18.78 14.95 19.68
CA ALA A 13 17.85 14.03 20.32
C ALA A 13 18.50 12.65 20.48
N GLU A 14 18.00 11.81 21.38
CA GLU A 14 18.49 10.42 21.45
C GLU A 14 18.05 9.65 20.23
N ILE A 15 16.79 9.80 19.81
CA ILE A 15 16.21 9.14 18.63
C ILE A 15 15.68 10.20 17.68
N VAL A 16 16.15 10.15 16.42
CA VAL A 16 15.62 10.97 15.32
C VAL A 16 14.79 10.09 14.39
N ILE A 17 13.54 10.47 14.14
CA ILE A 17 12.61 9.72 13.29
C ILE A 17 12.35 10.52 12.02
N ILE A 18 12.49 9.88 10.84
CA ILE A 18 12.26 10.50 9.55
C ILE A 18 10.91 10.01 8.99
N GLY A 19 9.94 10.91 8.91
CA GLY A 19 8.56 10.67 8.47
C GLY A 19 7.56 10.54 9.61
N TYR A 20 6.40 11.18 9.45
CA TYR A 20 5.34 11.25 10.46
C TYR A 20 4.05 10.55 9.99
N GLY A 21 4.20 9.38 9.35
CA GLY A 21 3.12 8.41 9.15
C GLY A 21 2.86 7.56 10.39
N LEU A 22 2.10 6.47 10.25
CA LEU A 22 1.78 5.59 11.38
C LEU A 22 3.03 4.97 12.01
N ALA A 23 3.97 4.47 11.20
CA ALA A 23 5.21 3.89 11.71
C ALA A 23 6.02 4.90 12.54
N GLY A 24 6.15 6.14 12.05
CA GLY A 24 6.88 7.20 12.78
C GLY A 24 6.19 7.60 14.08
N ALA A 25 4.87 7.74 14.07
CA ALA A 25 4.11 8.04 15.27
C ALA A 25 4.22 6.92 16.31
N VAL A 26 4.12 5.64 15.88
CA VAL A 26 4.28 4.47 16.76
C VAL A 26 5.69 4.41 17.36
N ALA A 27 6.72 4.58 16.52
CA ALA A 27 8.10 4.58 16.96
C ALA A 27 8.37 5.71 17.97
N ALA A 28 7.85 6.91 17.72
CA ALA A 28 8.01 8.06 18.58
C ALA A 28 7.36 7.85 19.97
N ILE A 29 6.11 7.39 19.98
CA ILE A 29 5.38 7.08 21.22
C ILE A 29 6.13 6.01 22.03
N THR A 30 6.56 4.94 21.36
CA THR A 30 7.25 3.82 22.01
C THR A 30 8.60 4.25 22.57
N ALA A 31 9.42 4.97 21.81
CA ALA A 31 10.72 5.45 22.27
C ALA A 31 10.60 6.43 23.45
N HIS A 32 9.65 7.36 23.38
CA HIS A 32 9.36 8.31 24.47
C HIS A 32 8.90 7.59 25.74
N ASP A 33 7.99 6.62 25.63
CA ASP A 33 7.47 5.87 26.77
C ASP A 33 8.54 4.97 27.42
N LEU A 34 9.65 4.71 26.72
CA LEU A 34 10.87 4.06 27.22
C LEU A 34 11.90 5.07 27.75
N GLY A 35 11.57 6.35 27.81
CA GLY A 35 12.38 7.39 28.43
C GLY A 35 13.37 8.11 27.50
N ALA A 36 13.36 7.84 26.19
CA ALA A 36 14.24 8.52 25.25
C ALA A 36 13.68 9.88 24.80
N SER A 37 14.56 10.86 24.59
CA SER A 37 14.22 12.09 23.88
C SER A 37 14.07 11.81 22.39
N VAL A 38 12.98 12.31 21.78
CA VAL A 38 12.60 12.00 20.40
C VAL A 38 12.36 13.28 19.61
N LEU A 39 12.88 13.31 18.38
CA LEU A 39 12.57 14.32 17.38
C LEU A 39 12.05 13.65 16.10
N ILE A 40 10.89 14.09 15.61
CA ILE A 40 10.32 13.67 14.32
C ILE A 40 10.59 14.74 13.28
N LEU A 41 11.09 14.34 12.11
CA LEU A 41 11.24 15.18 10.92
C LEU A 41 10.18 14.81 9.89
N GLU A 42 9.36 15.77 9.49
CA GLU A 42 8.33 15.62 8.46
C GLU A 42 8.54 16.67 7.37
N LYS A 43 8.54 16.23 6.11
CA LYS A 43 8.80 17.14 4.98
C LYS A 43 7.59 18.00 4.58
N GLN A 44 6.38 17.51 4.80
CA GLN A 44 5.15 18.25 4.49
C GLN A 44 4.91 19.34 5.54
N SER A 45 4.13 20.37 5.19
CA SER A 45 3.66 21.33 6.18
C SER A 45 2.59 20.72 7.10
N ALA A 46 2.41 21.27 8.28
CA ALA A 46 1.39 20.78 9.22
C ALA A 46 -0.02 20.81 8.63
N GLU A 47 -0.31 21.84 7.82
CA GLU A 47 -1.61 22.08 7.19
C GLU A 47 -1.90 21.08 6.05
N SER A 48 -0.87 20.72 5.29
CA SER A 48 -0.99 19.82 4.13
C SER A 48 -0.62 18.37 4.44
N HIS A 49 -0.18 18.09 5.66
CA HIS A 49 0.33 16.78 6.05
C HIS A 49 -0.73 15.68 5.85
N CYS A 50 -0.43 14.78 4.94
CA CYS A 50 -1.23 13.62 4.65
C CYS A 50 -0.38 12.39 4.39
N SER A 51 -0.30 11.51 5.36
CA SER A 51 0.37 10.23 5.22
C SER A 51 -0.48 9.21 4.46
N CYS A 52 0.14 8.21 3.81
CA CYS A 52 -0.59 7.07 3.23
C CYS A 52 -1.48 6.37 4.25
N SER A 53 -1.05 6.31 5.51
CA SER A 53 -1.85 5.76 6.62
C SER A 53 -3.19 6.48 6.81
N SER A 54 -3.22 7.81 6.58
CA SER A 54 -4.46 8.62 6.65
C SER A 54 -5.46 8.26 5.56
N LEU A 55 -4.98 7.79 4.41
CA LEU A 55 -5.79 7.41 3.24
C LEU A 55 -6.38 6.01 3.35
N SER A 56 -5.96 5.24 4.35
CA SER A 56 -6.38 3.86 4.55
C SER A 56 -7.80 3.75 5.13
N MET A 57 -8.32 2.54 5.14
CA MET A 57 -9.58 2.23 5.83
C MET A 57 -9.45 2.16 7.37
N GLY A 58 -8.24 2.31 7.92
CA GLY A 58 -7.97 2.16 9.34
C GLY A 58 -8.07 0.72 9.85
N ILE A 59 -7.92 -0.26 8.95
CA ILE A 59 -7.89 -1.70 9.25
C ILE A 59 -6.45 -2.11 9.50
N PHE A 60 -6.21 -2.95 10.50
CA PHE A 60 -4.93 -3.58 10.79
C PHE A 60 -5.12 -5.02 11.26
N LEU A 61 -4.07 -5.83 11.13
CA LEU A 61 -4.08 -7.23 11.57
C LEU A 61 -3.69 -7.32 13.05
N SER A 62 -4.35 -8.24 13.76
CA SER A 62 -3.99 -8.66 15.11
C SER A 62 -4.50 -10.08 15.34
N PRO A 63 -3.82 -11.12 14.81
CA PRO A 63 -4.22 -12.51 14.95
C PRO A 63 -4.13 -12.95 16.41
N SER A 64 -5.07 -13.81 16.82
CA SER A 64 -5.10 -14.42 18.17
C SER A 64 -4.25 -15.68 18.25
N ASP A 65 -4.01 -16.36 17.13
CA ASP A 65 -3.19 -17.57 17.02
C ASP A 65 -1.89 -17.26 16.28
N ALA A 66 -0.79 -17.11 17.02
CA ALA A 66 0.50 -16.74 16.48
C ALA A 66 1.15 -17.86 15.65
N ASP A 67 0.95 -19.12 16.03
CA ASP A 67 1.56 -20.25 15.34
C ASP A 67 0.94 -20.42 13.95
N ARG A 68 -0.38 -20.40 13.86
CA ARG A 68 -1.08 -20.44 12.57
C ARG A 68 -0.84 -19.20 11.71
N ALA A 69 -0.70 -18.01 12.33
CA ALA A 69 -0.32 -16.80 11.62
C ALA A 69 1.10 -16.91 11.04
N THR A 70 2.01 -17.59 11.74
CA THR A 70 3.36 -17.88 11.25
C THR A 70 3.31 -18.86 10.06
N GLU A 71 2.51 -19.93 10.14
CA GLU A 71 2.29 -20.83 9.00
C GLU A 71 1.85 -20.06 7.75
N TYR A 72 0.88 -19.17 7.90
CA TYR A 72 0.36 -18.40 6.79
C TYR A 72 1.42 -17.44 6.20
N MET A 73 2.16 -16.74 7.05
CA MET A 73 3.22 -15.84 6.60
C MET A 73 4.36 -16.59 5.91
N LEU A 74 4.71 -17.78 6.38
CA LEU A 74 5.69 -18.65 5.70
C LEU A 74 5.19 -19.08 4.32
N ALA A 75 3.96 -19.55 4.23
CA ALA A 75 3.37 -19.96 2.95
C ALA A 75 3.32 -18.81 1.94
N LEU A 76 2.98 -17.58 2.38
CA LEU A 76 3.03 -16.38 1.53
C LEU A 76 4.44 -16.06 1.03
N ASN A 77 5.45 -16.29 1.86
CA ASN A 77 6.84 -15.94 1.54
C ASN A 77 7.55 -17.00 0.70
N GLN A 78 6.98 -18.20 0.54
CA GLN A 78 7.49 -19.28 -0.33
C GLN A 78 7.01 -19.18 -1.77
N VAL A 79 6.08 -18.29 -2.09
CA VAL A 79 5.49 -18.18 -3.43
C VAL A 79 6.55 -17.79 -4.46
N GLY A 80 6.64 -18.59 -5.51
CA GLY A 80 7.53 -18.39 -6.66
C GLY A 80 8.81 -19.21 -6.63
N GLY A 81 8.99 -20.12 -5.65
CA GLY A 81 10.17 -20.98 -5.65
C GLY A 81 9.96 -22.35 -4.99
N GLU A 82 10.30 -23.42 -5.70
CA GLU A 82 10.50 -24.76 -5.10
C GLU A 82 11.79 -24.84 -4.25
N SER A 83 12.59 -23.78 -4.25
CA SER A 83 13.95 -23.74 -3.71
C SER A 83 14.06 -23.48 -2.21
N GLY A 84 12.94 -23.26 -1.50
CA GLY A 84 12.96 -22.90 -0.08
C GLY A 84 13.50 -21.50 0.23
N VAL A 85 13.72 -20.66 -0.78
CA VAL A 85 14.11 -19.25 -0.59
C VAL A 85 12.87 -18.44 -0.22
N LEU A 86 12.97 -17.70 0.87
CA LEU A 86 11.90 -16.84 1.36
C LEU A 86 12.11 -15.40 0.89
N TRP A 87 11.04 -14.68 0.60
CA TRP A 87 11.08 -13.22 0.40
C TRP A 87 11.58 -12.50 1.65
N THR A 88 11.14 -12.95 2.82
CA THR A 88 11.53 -12.42 4.13
C THR A 88 12.03 -13.57 4.99
N ASP A 89 13.14 -13.38 5.68
CA ASP A 89 13.74 -14.39 6.53
C ASP A 89 12.84 -14.80 7.72
N LEU A 90 13.05 -16.00 8.20
CA LEU A 90 12.22 -16.64 9.22
C LEU A 90 12.18 -15.85 10.53
N ASP A 91 13.32 -15.32 10.98
CA ASP A 91 13.41 -14.58 12.23
C ASP A 91 12.61 -13.26 12.16
N THR A 92 12.63 -12.61 11.00
CA THR A 92 11.87 -11.40 10.74
C THR A 92 10.36 -11.69 10.67
N ILE A 93 9.95 -12.83 10.09
CA ILE A 93 8.55 -13.28 10.10
C ILE A 93 8.09 -13.54 11.54
N HIS A 94 8.86 -14.26 12.35
CA HIS A 94 8.53 -14.54 13.75
C HIS A 94 8.41 -13.25 14.56
N ALA A 95 9.34 -12.31 14.39
CA ALA A 95 9.28 -11.02 15.06
C ALA A 95 8.01 -10.25 14.67
N TRP A 96 7.68 -10.22 13.37
CA TRP A 96 6.46 -9.59 12.88
C TRP A 96 5.21 -10.19 13.52
N VAL A 97 5.05 -11.51 13.47
CA VAL A 97 3.86 -12.21 14.01
C VAL A 97 3.73 -11.95 15.51
N LYS A 98 4.83 -12.07 16.27
CA LYS A 98 4.85 -11.80 17.72
C LYS A 98 4.32 -10.41 18.08
N TYR A 99 4.70 -9.38 17.31
CA TYR A 99 4.28 -8.01 17.58
C TYR A 99 2.91 -7.69 17.01
N VAL A 100 2.59 -8.22 15.82
CA VAL A 100 1.28 -8.04 15.19
C VAL A 100 0.16 -8.63 16.04
N ALA A 101 0.34 -9.77 16.67
CA ALA A 101 -0.63 -10.35 17.59
C ALA A 101 -1.03 -9.39 18.73
N GLN A 102 -0.16 -8.46 19.09
CA GLN A 102 -0.38 -7.48 20.16
C GLN A 102 -0.95 -6.13 19.68
N ASN A 103 -1.14 -5.94 18.37
CA ASN A 103 -1.49 -4.62 17.79
C ASN A 103 -2.79 -4.06 18.37
N LYS A 104 -3.84 -4.89 18.45
CA LYS A 104 -5.13 -4.51 19.04
C LYS A 104 -4.96 -4.01 20.46
N ASP A 105 -4.26 -4.77 21.28
CA ASP A 105 -4.09 -4.47 22.69
C ASP A 105 -3.21 -3.22 22.90
N TRP A 106 -2.20 -3.02 22.06
CA TRP A 106 -1.36 -1.83 22.10
C TRP A 106 -2.17 -0.55 21.80
N ILE A 107 -2.97 -0.54 20.74
CA ILE A 107 -3.86 0.59 20.39
C ILE A 107 -4.87 0.84 21.53
N THR A 108 -5.45 -0.23 22.08
CA THR A 108 -6.46 -0.13 23.16
C THR A 108 -5.85 0.43 24.45
N ARG A 109 -4.63 0.02 24.82
CA ARG A 109 -3.91 0.58 26.00
C ARG A 109 -3.64 2.08 25.88
N LEU A 110 -3.44 2.58 24.66
CA LEU A 110 -3.34 4.02 24.41
C LEU A 110 -4.68 4.76 24.50
N GLY A 111 -5.81 4.06 24.68
CA GLY A 111 -7.16 4.62 24.68
C GLY A 111 -7.84 4.61 23.31
N GLY A 112 -7.25 3.95 22.31
CA GLY A 112 -7.82 3.83 20.98
C GLY A 112 -9.04 2.90 20.93
N LYS A 113 -10.07 3.28 20.17
CA LYS A 113 -11.31 2.51 20.01
C LYS A 113 -11.25 1.66 18.76
N VAL A 114 -11.17 0.35 18.93
CA VAL A 114 -11.10 -0.63 17.84
C VAL A 114 -12.26 -1.60 17.90
N LYS A 115 -12.62 -2.17 16.75
CA LYS A 115 -13.63 -3.23 16.64
C LYS A 115 -13.14 -4.34 15.72
N PHE A 116 -13.60 -5.55 15.98
CA PHE A 116 -13.42 -6.66 15.04
C PHE A 116 -14.10 -6.32 13.71
N PHE A 117 -13.41 -6.58 12.61
CA PHE A 117 -13.90 -6.28 11.26
C PHE A 117 -14.23 -7.56 10.49
N SER A 118 -13.28 -8.47 10.38
CA SER A 118 -13.44 -9.77 9.73
C SER A 118 -12.29 -10.70 10.10
N ARG A 119 -12.39 -11.97 9.67
CA ARG A 119 -11.34 -12.97 9.80
C ARG A 119 -11.04 -13.58 8.43
N GLY A 120 -9.78 -13.92 8.21
CA GLY A 120 -9.27 -14.61 7.03
C GLY A 120 -8.19 -13.82 6.29
N GLY A 121 -7.18 -14.54 5.84
CA GLY A 121 -6.15 -14.06 4.92
C GLY A 121 -6.72 -13.85 3.52
N GLU A 122 -5.97 -13.15 2.68
CA GLU A 122 -6.37 -12.91 1.28
C GLU A 122 -6.32 -14.19 0.43
N PHE A 123 -5.51 -15.17 0.84
CA PHE A 123 -5.30 -16.43 0.14
C PHE A 123 -5.80 -17.59 1.05
N PRO A 124 -7.12 -17.84 1.08
CA PRO A 124 -7.71 -18.82 2.00
C PRO A 124 -7.29 -20.27 1.74
N GLU A 125 -6.72 -20.55 0.57
CA GLU A 125 -6.14 -21.84 0.20
C GLU A 125 -4.78 -22.11 0.87
N LEU A 126 -4.11 -21.11 1.41
CA LEU A 126 -2.83 -21.29 2.10
C LEU A 126 -3.05 -21.67 3.58
N PRO A 127 -2.17 -22.52 4.15
CA PRO A 127 -2.27 -22.93 5.55
C PRO A 127 -2.23 -21.71 6.47
N GLY A 128 -2.99 -21.76 7.55
CA GLY A 128 -3.06 -20.70 8.56
C GLY A 128 -3.82 -19.43 8.16
N ALA A 129 -4.36 -19.32 6.93
CA ALA A 129 -5.06 -18.13 6.46
C ALA A 129 -6.23 -17.69 7.35
N ASP A 130 -6.94 -18.63 7.93
CA ASP A 130 -8.09 -18.42 8.83
C ASP A 130 -7.71 -17.80 10.18
N SER A 131 -6.41 -17.76 10.53
CA SER A 131 -5.91 -17.12 11.75
C SER A 131 -5.86 -15.59 11.67
N MET A 132 -5.85 -15.03 10.45
CA MET A 132 -5.73 -13.59 10.26
C MET A 132 -6.99 -12.85 10.73
N GLU A 133 -6.89 -12.17 11.87
CA GLU A 133 -7.95 -11.31 12.39
C GLU A 133 -7.72 -9.87 11.96
N LEU A 134 -8.73 -9.30 11.29
CA LEU A 134 -8.77 -7.91 10.86
C LEU A 134 -9.52 -7.09 11.90
N TRP A 135 -8.86 -6.09 12.44
CA TRP A 135 -9.41 -5.13 13.39
C TRP A 135 -9.47 -3.76 12.75
N LYS A 136 -10.48 -2.98 13.06
CA LYS A 136 -10.67 -1.65 12.49
C LYS A 136 -10.72 -0.60 13.58
N TYR A 137 -9.93 0.48 13.44
CA TYR A 137 -10.08 1.67 14.26
C TYR A 137 -11.46 2.29 14.01
N GLN A 138 -12.10 2.80 15.05
CA GLN A 138 -13.43 3.42 14.92
C GLN A 138 -13.36 4.66 14.02
N GLY A 139 -13.90 4.53 12.81
CA GLY A 139 -13.76 5.50 11.72
C GLY A 139 -12.95 4.92 10.57
N ASN A 140 -11.86 5.57 10.20
CA ASN A 140 -10.97 5.21 9.08
C ASN A 140 -9.51 5.57 9.40
N GLY A 141 -8.62 5.48 8.42
CA GLY A 141 -7.21 5.82 8.57
C GLY A 141 -6.97 7.27 9.03
N LEU A 142 -7.74 8.23 8.54
CA LEU A 142 -7.64 9.61 8.98
C LEU A 142 -7.92 9.74 10.49
N ARG A 143 -8.95 9.06 10.99
CA ARG A 143 -9.29 9.06 12.42
C ARG A 143 -8.24 8.34 13.27
N LEU A 144 -7.68 7.24 12.76
CA LEU A 144 -6.54 6.57 13.40
C LEU A 144 -5.34 7.52 13.49
N MET A 145 -4.99 8.22 12.42
CA MET A 145 -3.85 9.13 12.44
C MET A 145 -4.09 10.35 13.33
N GLN A 146 -5.30 10.92 13.35
CA GLN A 146 -5.67 11.97 14.29
C GLN A 146 -5.47 11.53 15.74
N PHE A 147 -5.87 10.30 16.08
CA PHE A 147 -5.63 9.72 17.38
C PHE A 147 -4.12 9.58 17.69
N MET A 148 -3.35 9.06 16.74
CA MET A 148 -1.89 8.90 16.93
C MET A 148 -1.18 10.24 17.09
N TYR A 149 -1.54 11.26 16.29
CA TYR A 149 -0.98 12.61 16.42
C TYR A 149 -1.33 13.24 17.78
N HIS A 150 -2.54 12.98 18.27
CA HIS A 150 -2.93 13.40 19.63
C HIS A 150 -2.06 12.71 20.70
N GLN A 151 -1.75 11.40 20.55
CA GLN A 151 -0.87 10.68 21.48
C GLN A 151 0.56 11.22 21.48
N VAL A 152 1.08 11.62 20.31
CA VAL A 152 2.39 12.29 20.18
C VAL A 152 2.36 13.66 20.88
N ALA A 153 1.31 14.44 20.67
CA ALA A 153 1.14 15.77 21.28
C ALA A 153 1.00 15.70 22.82
N LEU A 154 0.25 14.73 23.35
CA LEU A 154 0.12 14.51 24.81
C LEU A 154 1.47 14.25 25.49
N ARG A 155 2.40 13.61 24.80
CA ARG A 155 3.78 13.34 25.25
C ARG A 155 4.73 14.49 25.01
N LYS A 156 4.26 15.58 24.38
CA LYS A 156 5.08 16.75 24.00
C LYS A 156 6.30 16.37 23.15
N ILE A 157 6.18 15.33 22.33
CA ILE A 157 7.23 14.91 21.40
C ILE A 157 7.37 15.99 20.32
N SER A 158 8.59 16.45 20.08
CA SER A 158 8.89 17.47 19.07
C SER A 158 8.69 16.94 17.67
N VAL A 159 7.94 17.68 16.84
CA VAL A 159 7.73 17.40 15.41
C VAL A 159 8.15 18.63 14.60
N TRP A 160 9.14 18.46 13.74
CA TRP A 160 9.57 19.49 12.80
C TRP A 160 8.94 19.21 11.44
N TYR A 161 7.84 19.87 11.16
CA TYR A 161 7.24 19.92 9.82
C TYR A 161 8.09 20.76 8.88
N GLN A 162 7.84 20.69 7.57
CA GLN A 162 8.62 21.43 6.56
C GLN A 162 10.13 21.26 6.78
N THR A 163 10.53 20.04 7.15
CA THR A 163 11.93 19.73 7.44
C THR A 163 12.34 18.44 6.73
N PRO A 164 12.45 18.47 5.37
CA PRO A 164 12.87 17.31 4.60
C PRO A 164 14.29 16.88 4.96
N ALA A 165 14.41 15.63 5.43
CA ALA A 165 15.70 14.98 5.63
C ALA A 165 16.33 14.68 4.27
N GLN A 166 17.63 14.96 4.11
CA GLN A 166 18.34 14.82 2.85
C GLN A 166 19.45 13.77 2.88
N ARG A 167 20.15 13.63 4.01
CA ARG A 167 21.29 12.71 4.16
C ARG A 167 21.39 12.18 5.58
N LEU A 168 21.84 10.93 5.68
CA LEU A 168 22.34 10.39 6.93
C LEU A 168 23.79 10.84 7.15
N LEU A 169 24.14 11.17 8.40
CA LEU A 169 25.48 11.57 8.79
C LEU A 169 26.13 10.40 9.52
N THR A 170 27.33 10.04 9.09
CA THR A 170 28.11 8.91 9.61
C THR A 170 29.30 9.37 10.43
N GLY A 171 29.54 8.67 11.54
CA GLY A 171 30.78 8.76 12.30
C GLY A 171 31.97 8.09 11.60
N ARG A 172 33.15 8.18 12.20
CA ARG A 172 34.39 7.56 11.66
C ARG A 172 34.34 6.03 11.65
N ASP A 173 33.54 5.46 12.51
CA ASP A 173 33.31 4.03 12.71
C ASP A 173 32.18 3.47 11.80
N GLY A 174 31.60 4.32 10.93
CA GLY A 174 30.48 3.94 10.06
C GLY A 174 29.10 4.03 10.72
N ARG A 175 29.03 4.31 12.03
CA ARG A 175 27.77 4.48 12.76
C ARG A 175 26.99 5.70 12.25
N ILE A 176 25.67 5.59 12.18
CA ILE A 176 24.80 6.73 11.91
C ILE A 176 24.71 7.58 13.19
N ILE A 177 25.15 8.85 13.09
CA ILE A 177 25.22 9.79 14.22
C ILE A 177 24.28 10.98 14.08
N GLY A 178 23.53 11.05 13.00
CA GLY A 178 22.59 12.15 12.77
C GLY A 178 22.04 12.25 11.36
N VAL A 179 21.36 13.35 11.12
CA VAL A 179 20.65 13.64 9.87
C VAL A 179 20.97 15.07 9.44
N ARG A 180 21.26 15.24 8.14
CA ARG A 180 21.20 16.56 7.50
C ARG A 180 19.82 16.76 6.88
N ALA A 181 19.18 17.87 7.23
CA ALA A 181 17.88 18.26 6.74
C ALA A 181 17.88 19.71 6.23
N VAL A 182 16.81 20.10 5.59
CA VAL A 182 16.53 21.52 5.27
C VAL A 182 15.38 21.99 6.14
N ASP A 183 15.61 23.00 6.95
CA ASP A 183 14.59 23.65 7.74
C ASP A 183 13.91 24.74 6.89
N GLU A 184 12.68 24.47 6.44
CA GLU A 184 11.88 25.37 5.59
C GLU A 184 10.82 26.13 6.41
N ARG A 185 10.83 26.05 7.76
CA ARG A 185 9.86 26.72 8.63
C ARG A 185 10.03 28.23 8.71
N GLY A 186 11.22 28.71 8.36
CA GLY A 186 11.54 30.14 8.35
C GLY A 186 11.26 30.84 7.02
N ARG A 187 11.62 32.13 6.94
CA ARG A 187 11.47 32.90 5.68
C ARG A 187 12.36 32.40 4.55
N SER A 188 13.48 31.76 4.87
CA SER A 188 14.43 31.19 3.92
C SER A 188 14.84 29.81 4.41
N PRO A 189 14.89 28.81 3.51
CA PRO A 189 15.38 27.48 3.85
C PRO A 189 16.82 27.53 4.34
N ARG A 190 17.14 26.76 5.38
CA ARG A 190 18.52 26.61 5.88
C ARG A 190 18.85 25.14 6.07
N VAL A 191 20.09 24.76 5.76
CA VAL A 191 20.61 23.43 6.05
C VAL A 191 20.86 23.33 7.54
N VAL A 192 20.37 22.23 8.14
CA VAL A 192 20.54 21.93 9.56
C VAL A 192 21.10 20.52 9.73
N ASN A 193 22.00 20.34 10.72
CA ASN A 193 22.50 19.03 11.14
C ASN A 193 21.88 18.68 12.50
N ILE A 194 21.21 17.55 12.55
CA ILE A 194 20.51 17.07 13.74
C ILE A 194 21.26 15.85 14.25
N ARG A 195 21.73 15.91 15.50
CA ARG A 195 22.45 14.81 16.12
C ARG A 195 21.48 13.76 16.65
N ALA A 196 21.72 12.50 16.32
CA ALA A 196 21.09 11.35 16.95
C ALA A 196 22.10 10.68 17.89
N LEU A 197 21.84 10.70 19.18
CA LEU A 197 22.78 10.15 20.16
C LEU A 197 22.79 8.63 20.16
N ARG A 198 21.64 8.00 19.82
CA ARG A 198 21.47 6.55 19.76
C ARG A 198 21.19 6.06 18.35
N ALA A 199 20.12 6.54 17.71
CA ALA A 199 19.72 6.02 16.41
C ALA A 199 18.87 6.99 15.58
N VAL A 200 18.85 6.70 14.25
CA VAL A 200 17.89 7.24 13.30
C VAL A 200 16.94 6.13 12.87
N ILE A 201 15.63 6.40 12.86
CA ILE A 201 14.59 5.46 12.40
C ILE A 201 13.95 6.00 11.12
N LEU A 202 14.07 5.26 10.01
CA LEU A 202 13.46 5.59 8.72
C LEU A 202 12.00 5.13 8.71
N CYS A 203 11.06 6.08 8.69
CA CYS A 203 9.61 5.87 8.60
C CYS A 203 8.99 6.67 7.45
N SER A 204 9.78 6.92 6.39
CA SER A 204 9.47 7.87 5.32
C SER A 204 8.52 7.33 4.23
N GLY A 205 7.98 6.12 4.39
CA GLY A 205 7.14 5.46 3.39
C GLY A 205 7.92 4.93 2.20
N GLY A 206 7.20 4.58 1.14
CA GLY A 206 7.74 3.99 -0.07
C GLY A 206 8.17 5.02 -1.13
N PHE A 207 8.00 4.64 -2.42
CA PHE A 207 8.43 5.45 -3.56
C PHE A 207 7.36 5.60 -4.66
N GLU A 208 6.11 5.37 -4.35
CA GLU A 208 4.99 5.43 -5.30
C GLU A 208 4.79 6.82 -5.93
N GLY A 209 5.29 7.87 -5.32
CA GLY A 209 5.32 9.24 -5.86
C GLY A 209 6.56 9.56 -6.71
N ASN A 210 7.45 8.58 -7.00
CA ASN A 210 8.68 8.79 -7.75
C ASN A 210 8.68 7.99 -9.06
N GLU A 211 8.39 8.66 -10.18
CA GLU A 211 8.27 8.03 -11.49
C GLU A 211 9.56 7.31 -11.93
N ALA A 212 10.74 7.91 -11.66
CA ALA A 212 12.02 7.31 -12.01
C ALA A 212 12.26 5.99 -11.24
N MET A 213 11.96 5.96 -9.93
CA MET A 213 12.09 4.73 -9.14
C MET A 213 11.04 3.69 -9.57
N LYS A 214 9.82 4.09 -9.87
CA LYS A 214 8.80 3.16 -10.39
C LYS A 214 9.25 2.50 -11.70
N LEU A 215 9.77 3.28 -12.63
CA LEU A 215 10.29 2.76 -13.90
C LEU A 215 11.44 1.76 -13.70
N GLN A 216 12.35 2.03 -12.76
CA GLN A 216 13.55 1.21 -12.55
C GLN A 216 13.28 -0.05 -11.73
N TYR A 217 12.37 -0.01 -10.78
CA TYR A 217 12.20 -1.09 -9.82
C TYR A 217 10.92 -1.91 -10.00
N LEU A 218 9.83 -1.33 -10.48
CA LEU A 218 8.57 -2.05 -10.61
C LEU A 218 8.54 -2.93 -11.87
N ARG A 219 7.82 -4.04 -11.80
CA ARG A 219 7.73 -5.06 -12.87
C ARG A 219 7.04 -4.57 -14.13
N VAL A 220 6.23 -3.53 -14.02
CA VAL A 220 5.43 -2.97 -15.11
C VAL A 220 5.34 -1.46 -14.98
N TYR A 221 5.36 -0.78 -16.14
CA TYR A 221 5.20 0.68 -16.20
C TYR A 221 4.29 1.05 -17.38
N PRO A 222 3.36 2.02 -17.22
CA PRO A 222 3.08 2.78 -16.02
C PRO A 222 2.36 1.97 -14.95
N MET A 223 2.62 2.28 -13.66
CA MET A 223 1.89 1.80 -12.51
C MET A 223 1.45 2.99 -11.65
N TYR A 224 0.17 3.00 -11.26
CA TYR A 224 -0.42 4.15 -10.57
C TYR A 224 -0.91 3.78 -9.17
N PHE A 225 -0.73 4.69 -8.21
CA PHE A 225 -1.06 4.45 -6.82
C PHE A 225 -2.14 5.39 -6.31
N ALA A 226 -3.00 4.88 -5.43
CA ALA A 226 -4.02 5.65 -4.73
C ALA A 226 -3.51 6.22 -3.39
N GLY A 227 -2.22 6.00 -3.08
CA GLY A 227 -1.54 6.50 -1.90
C GLY A 227 -1.13 7.97 -2.00
N GLY A 228 -0.35 8.41 -1.02
CA GLY A 228 0.12 9.78 -0.93
C GLY A 228 1.22 10.09 -1.94
N THR A 229 1.15 11.24 -2.59
CA THR A 229 2.17 11.72 -3.54
C THR A 229 3.50 12.10 -2.87
N ALA A 230 3.49 12.23 -1.55
CA ALA A 230 4.68 12.61 -0.78
C ALA A 230 5.70 11.47 -0.58
N ASN A 231 5.35 10.21 -0.88
CA ASN A 231 6.27 9.09 -0.78
C ASN A 231 7.16 9.01 -2.02
N THR A 232 8.33 9.64 -1.95
CA THR A 232 9.27 9.84 -3.08
C THR A 232 10.57 9.04 -2.95
N GLY A 233 10.61 8.08 -2.00
CA GLY A 233 11.75 7.20 -1.78
C GLY A 233 12.94 7.87 -1.08
N ASP A 234 12.72 8.93 -0.32
CA ASP A 234 13.81 9.72 0.26
C ASP A 234 14.61 8.90 1.28
N GLY A 235 13.93 8.17 2.19
CA GLY A 235 14.59 7.27 3.14
C GLY A 235 15.34 6.13 2.47
N ILE A 236 14.81 5.61 1.35
CA ILE A 236 15.47 4.57 0.56
C ILE A 236 16.79 5.08 -0.01
N LYS A 237 16.78 6.28 -0.62
CA LYS A 237 18.00 6.90 -1.16
C LYS A 237 19.02 7.21 -0.07
N MET A 238 18.57 7.68 1.09
CA MET A 238 19.44 7.93 2.23
C MET A 238 20.06 6.63 2.78
N ALA A 239 19.29 5.54 2.84
CA ALA A 239 19.82 4.23 3.24
C ALA A 239 20.82 3.69 2.23
N GLN A 240 20.56 3.79 0.92
CA GLN A 240 21.52 3.42 -0.13
C GLN A 240 22.83 4.21 -0.03
N GLN A 241 22.78 5.49 0.31
CA GLN A 241 23.97 6.33 0.45
C GLN A 241 24.94 5.80 1.51
N VAL A 242 24.43 5.11 2.53
CA VAL A 242 25.23 4.55 3.62
C VAL A 242 25.45 3.03 3.48
N GLY A 243 25.17 2.46 2.30
CA GLY A 243 25.47 1.08 1.96
C GLY A 243 24.40 0.06 2.37
N ALA A 244 23.15 0.48 2.57
CA ALA A 244 22.07 -0.45 2.87
C ALA A 244 21.78 -1.38 1.69
N ASP A 245 21.51 -2.65 1.99
CA ASP A 245 20.87 -3.59 1.08
C ASP A 245 19.42 -3.20 0.84
N LEU A 246 18.87 -3.52 -0.33
CA LEU A 246 17.47 -3.27 -0.68
C LEU A 246 16.74 -4.59 -0.94
N TRP A 247 15.52 -4.67 -0.46
CA TRP A 247 14.63 -5.80 -0.71
C TRP A 247 13.26 -5.37 -1.21
N HIS A 248 12.50 -6.30 -1.77
CA HIS A 248 11.10 -6.12 -2.18
C HIS A 248 10.82 -4.94 -3.13
N MET A 249 11.85 -4.41 -3.80
CA MET A 249 11.72 -3.21 -4.64
C MET A 249 10.72 -3.38 -5.79
N ASN A 250 10.46 -4.61 -6.22
CA ASN A 250 9.47 -4.94 -7.25
C ASN A 250 8.11 -5.38 -6.69
N CYS A 251 7.90 -5.29 -5.38
CA CYS A 251 6.67 -5.69 -4.69
C CYS A 251 5.81 -4.48 -4.33
N VAL A 252 4.51 -4.65 -4.43
CA VAL A 252 3.52 -3.59 -4.17
C VAL A 252 2.30 -4.17 -3.46
N SER A 253 1.58 -3.37 -2.68
CA SER A 253 0.21 -3.68 -2.27
C SER A 253 -0.70 -3.46 -3.47
N ALA A 254 -0.72 -4.46 -4.37
CA ALA A 254 -1.19 -4.35 -5.74
C ALA A 254 -2.71 -4.25 -5.85
N ARG A 255 -3.20 -3.47 -6.83
CA ARG A 255 -4.62 -3.39 -7.22
C ARG A 255 -4.76 -2.98 -8.67
N LEU A 256 -5.93 -3.26 -9.25
CA LEU A 256 -6.37 -2.59 -10.47
C LEU A 256 -6.90 -1.20 -10.11
N CYS A 257 -6.42 -0.20 -10.82
CA CYS A 257 -6.76 1.20 -10.58
C CYS A 257 -7.21 1.89 -11.86
N ALA A 258 -8.09 2.88 -11.73
CA ALA A 258 -8.32 3.87 -12.78
C ALA A 258 -7.41 5.09 -12.55
N LYS A 259 -6.95 5.71 -13.62
CA LYS A 259 -6.18 6.96 -13.57
C LYS A 259 -6.83 8.00 -14.46
N PHE A 260 -7.17 9.14 -13.87
CA PHE A 260 -7.80 10.25 -14.56
C PHE A 260 -6.84 11.44 -14.66
N PRO A 261 -6.89 12.22 -15.77
CA PRO A 261 -5.90 13.28 -16.03
C PRO A 261 -5.81 14.35 -14.94
N ASP A 262 -6.94 14.69 -14.35
CA ASP A 262 -7.06 15.81 -13.39
C ASP A 262 -6.45 15.51 -12.01
N PHE A 263 -5.99 14.28 -11.76
CA PHE A 263 -5.50 13.88 -10.44
C PHE A 263 -4.10 13.26 -10.50
N PRO A 264 -3.22 13.58 -9.56
CA PRO A 264 -1.89 12.97 -9.49
C PRO A 264 -1.91 11.50 -9.03
N VAL A 265 -3.02 11.05 -8.40
CA VAL A 265 -3.20 9.71 -7.81
C VAL A 265 -4.24 8.89 -8.56
N ALA A 266 -4.20 7.57 -8.37
CA ALA A 266 -5.17 6.65 -8.93
C ALA A 266 -6.44 6.53 -8.08
N PHE A 267 -7.48 5.97 -8.68
CA PHE A 267 -8.76 5.68 -8.04
C PHE A 267 -8.98 4.17 -7.97
N PHE A 268 -9.40 3.68 -6.82
CA PHE A 268 -9.91 2.32 -6.71
C PHE A 268 -11.35 2.26 -7.20
N ILE A 269 -11.63 1.24 -8.00
CA ILE A 269 -12.95 1.01 -8.59
C ILE A 269 -13.65 -0.14 -7.85
N ASP A 270 -14.91 0.06 -7.55
CA ASP A 270 -15.82 -0.99 -7.12
C ASP A 270 -16.42 -1.67 -8.35
N PHE A 271 -15.90 -2.82 -8.71
CA PHE A 271 -16.26 -3.49 -9.96
C PHE A 271 -17.67 -4.07 -9.95
N SER A 272 -18.10 -4.62 -8.83
CA SER A 272 -19.37 -5.37 -8.72
C SER A 272 -20.57 -4.58 -8.16
N GLY A 273 -20.29 -3.43 -7.54
CA GLY A 273 -21.28 -2.61 -6.82
C GLY A 273 -21.53 -3.07 -5.38
N GLY A 274 -21.51 -2.09 -4.47
CA GLY A 274 -21.77 -2.30 -3.05
C GLY A 274 -20.53 -2.37 -2.16
N GLY A 275 -19.33 -2.22 -2.72
CA GLY A 275 -18.06 -2.30 -1.99
C GLY A 275 -17.72 -3.73 -1.57
N TRP A 276 -16.50 -3.93 -1.12
CA TRP A 276 -15.97 -5.27 -0.82
C TRP A 276 -16.74 -6.00 0.29
N SER A 277 -17.10 -5.31 1.37
CA SER A 277 -17.89 -5.89 2.47
C SER A 277 -19.35 -6.18 2.10
N GLN A 278 -19.95 -5.37 1.22
CA GLN A 278 -21.32 -5.60 0.77
C GLN A 278 -21.39 -6.72 -0.26
N ARG A 279 -20.35 -6.89 -1.10
CA ARG A 279 -20.20 -8.04 -1.99
C ARG A 279 -20.18 -9.34 -1.19
N ALA A 280 -19.29 -9.46 -0.20
CA ALA A 280 -19.20 -10.64 0.65
C ALA A 280 -20.52 -10.95 1.37
N MET A 281 -21.25 -9.91 1.84
CA MET A 281 -22.57 -10.08 2.44
C MET A 281 -23.66 -10.45 1.43
N ALA A 282 -23.58 -9.94 0.19
CA ALA A 282 -24.53 -10.31 -0.86
C ALA A 282 -24.32 -11.74 -1.33
N GLU A 283 -23.09 -12.17 -1.48
CA GLU A 283 -22.69 -13.54 -1.81
C GLU A 283 -23.12 -14.52 -0.71
N ALA A 284 -22.90 -14.18 0.57
CA ALA A 284 -23.36 -14.96 1.71
C ALA A 284 -24.90 -15.08 1.77
N LYS A 285 -25.64 -14.15 1.14
CA LYS A 285 -27.10 -14.19 1.02
C LYS A 285 -27.59 -14.78 -0.32
N GLY A 286 -26.67 -15.35 -1.13
CA GLY A 286 -27.00 -15.92 -2.44
C GLY A 286 -27.43 -14.89 -3.49
N LYS A 287 -27.07 -13.61 -3.33
CA LYS A 287 -27.39 -12.56 -4.29
C LYS A 287 -26.23 -12.36 -5.26
N ALA A 288 -26.52 -12.49 -6.55
CA ALA A 288 -25.54 -12.20 -7.60
C ALA A 288 -25.06 -10.74 -7.57
N ALA A 289 -23.78 -10.54 -7.79
CA ALA A 289 -23.21 -9.22 -8.08
C ALA A 289 -23.66 -8.73 -9.46
N ALA A 290 -23.38 -7.46 -9.82
CA ALA A 290 -23.58 -7.01 -11.21
C ALA A 290 -22.58 -7.68 -12.15
N GLY A 291 -23.00 -7.91 -13.40
CA GLY A 291 -22.14 -8.46 -14.44
C GLY A 291 -21.03 -7.49 -14.83
N PHE A 292 -19.82 -8.01 -14.96
CA PHE A 292 -18.68 -7.31 -15.52
C PHE A 292 -17.59 -8.29 -15.95
N ILE A 293 -16.74 -7.87 -16.87
CA ILE A 293 -15.53 -8.59 -17.29
C ILE A 293 -14.35 -7.61 -17.42
N PHE A 294 -13.12 -8.13 -17.38
CA PHE A 294 -11.93 -7.38 -17.76
C PHE A 294 -11.42 -7.84 -19.11
N VAL A 295 -11.11 -6.86 -19.96
CA VAL A 295 -10.53 -7.15 -21.28
C VAL A 295 -9.24 -6.36 -21.51
N ASP A 296 -8.34 -6.95 -22.28
CA ASP A 296 -7.11 -6.34 -22.75
C ASP A 296 -7.35 -5.33 -23.90
N LYS A 297 -6.29 -4.74 -24.44
CA LYS A 297 -6.33 -3.84 -25.62
C LYS A 297 -6.94 -4.47 -26.87
N TYR A 298 -7.04 -5.79 -26.90
CA TYR A 298 -7.58 -6.54 -28.03
C TYR A 298 -9.01 -7.03 -27.81
N GLY A 299 -9.64 -6.63 -26.70
CA GLY A 299 -11.00 -7.00 -26.35
C GLY A 299 -11.17 -8.42 -25.85
N ARG A 300 -10.12 -9.07 -25.32
CA ARG A 300 -10.11 -10.45 -24.83
C ARG A 300 -10.03 -10.48 -23.31
N ARG A 301 -10.84 -11.32 -22.67
CA ARG A 301 -10.66 -11.62 -21.25
C ARG A 301 -9.29 -12.23 -21.00
N TYR A 302 -8.71 -11.98 -19.83
CA TYR A 302 -7.34 -12.40 -19.53
C TYR A 302 -7.16 -12.96 -18.11
N MET A 303 -8.20 -12.98 -17.29
CA MET A 303 -8.11 -13.44 -15.90
C MET A 303 -9.48 -13.78 -15.32
N ASN A 304 -9.47 -14.44 -14.15
CA ASN A 304 -10.64 -14.56 -13.29
C ASN A 304 -10.89 -13.22 -12.59
N GLU A 305 -12.06 -12.64 -12.78
CA GLU A 305 -12.44 -11.36 -12.19
C GLU A 305 -12.91 -11.45 -10.72
N ASP A 306 -13.01 -12.65 -10.16
CA ASP A 306 -13.26 -12.88 -8.72
C ASP A 306 -11.96 -12.74 -7.92
N LEU A 307 -11.36 -11.61 -8.03
CA LEU A 307 -10.00 -11.32 -7.71
C LEU A 307 -9.63 -11.44 -6.23
N LYS A 308 -8.40 -11.88 -6.05
CA LYS A 308 -7.53 -11.54 -4.93
C LYS A 308 -6.96 -10.13 -5.19
N PRO A 309 -7.51 -9.08 -4.55
CA PRO A 309 -7.29 -7.71 -5.02
C PRO A 309 -5.82 -7.30 -5.07
N HIS A 310 -5.02 -7.78 -4.11
CA HIS A 310 -3.60 -7.41 -3.99
C HIS A 310 -2.65 -8.25 -4.86
N ALA A 311 -3.15 -9.22 -5.61
CA ALA A 311 -2.38 -9.97 -6.60
C ALA A 311 -2.73 -9.61 -8.04
N ALA A 312 -3.93 -9.08 -8.27
CA ALA A 312 -4.49 -8.85 -9.60
C ALA A 312 -3.64 -7.97 -10.53
N ALA A 313 -2.91 -6.99 -9.98
CA ALA A 313 -2.06 -6.13 -10.78
C ALA A 313 -0.86 -6.86 -11.42
N TYR A 314 -0.45 -8.01 -10.87
CA TYR A 314 0.63 -8.81 -11.46
C TYR A 314 0.21 -9.47 -12.78
N ASP A 315 -1.08 -9.80 -12.94
CA ASP A 315 -1.59 -10.32 -14.20
C ASP A 315 -1.51 -9.31 -15.35
N LEU A 316 -1.55 -8.01 -15.05
CA LEU A 316 -1.40 -6.96 -16.06
C LEU A 316 0.04 -6.82 -16.53
N GLY A 317 1.02 -7.24 -15.74
CA GLY A 317 2.45 -7.09 -16.01
C GLY A 317 3.04 -8.14 -16.96
N LEU A 318 2.23 -8.94 -17.64
CA LEU A 318 2.73 -9.91 -18.62
C LEU A 318 3.13 -9.20 -19.93
N PHE A 319 4.42 -9.26 -20.25
CA PHE A 319 4.99 -8.66 -21.45
C PHE A 319 4.87 -9.61 -22.65
N ASP A 320 4.32 -9.12 -23.76
CA ASP A 320 4.29 -9.83 -25.03
C ASP A 320 5.57 -9.51 -25.82
N SER A 321 6.52 -10.46 -25.86
CA SER A 321 7.81 -10.29 -26.55
C SER A 321 7.69 -10.23 -28.08
N ARG A 322 6.57 -10.68 -28.68
CA ARG A 322 6.34 -10.58 -30.13
C ARG A 322 5.87 -9.21 -30.53
N ARG A 323 5.05 -8.56 -29.67
CA ARG A 323 4.51 -7.23 -29.90
C ARG A 323 5.32 -6.12 -29.24
N LEU A 324 6.26 -6.47 -28.36
CA LEU A 324 7.08 -5.56 -27.54
C LEU A 324 6.22 -4.60 -26.70
N GLU A 325 5.17 -5.14 -26.09
CA GLU A 325 4.23 -4.35 -25.28
C GLU A 325 3.64 -5.14 -24.10
N TYR A 326 2.98 -4.42 -23.22
CA TYR A 326 2.07 -4.97 -22.24
C TYR A 326 0.63 -4.94 -22.78
N PRO A 327 0.06 -6.05 -23.29
CA PRO A 327 -1.27 -6.06 -23.93
C PRO A 327 -2.40 -5.71 -22.97
N ARG A 328 -2.17 -5.84 -21.66
CA ARG A 328 -3.13 -5.57 -20.58
C ARG A 328 -2.95 -4.18 -19.93
N VAL A 329 -2.09 -3.32 -20.50
CA VAL A 329 -1.82 -1.95 -19.98
C VAL A 329 -2.02 -0.93 -21.10
N PRO A 330 -3.14 -0.17 -21.08
CA PRO A 330 -4.30 -0.33 -20.19
C PRO A 330 -5.12 -1.59 -20.50
N SER A 331 -5.94 -2.01 -19.52
CA SER A 331 -7.08 -2.90 -19.72
C SER A 331 -8.39 -2.15 -19.50
N TYR A 332 -9.52 -2.83 -19.62
CA TYR A 332 -10.82 -2.19 -19.49
C TYR A 332 -11.76 -3.03 -18.62
N HIS A 333 -12.41 -2.38 -17.67
CA HIS A 333 -13.58 -2.89 -16.95
C HIS A 333 -14.80 -2.67 -17.84
N ILE A 334 -15.39 -3.74 -18.37
CA ILE A 334 -16.59 -3.70 -19.22
C ILE A 334 -17.79 -4.12 -18.37
N PHE A 335 -18.85 -3.35 -18.43
CA PHE A 335 -20.09 -3.59 -17.67
C PHE A 335 -21.31 -2.99 -18.40
N ASP A 336 -22.51 -3.33 -17.93
CA ASP A 336 -23.75 -2.86 -18.51
C ASP A 336 -24.53 -1.92 -17.57
N GLN A 337 -25.74 -1.52 -17.97
CA GLN A 337 -26.60 -0.61 -17.25
C GLN A 337 -26.88 -1.07 -15.80
N ARG A 338 -26.99 -2.39 -15.57
CA ARG A 338 -27.25 -2.92 -14.21
C ARG A 338 -26.15 -2.57 -13.22
N ARG A 339 -24.87 -2.56 -13.65
CA ARG A 339 -23.78 -2.11 -12.78
C ARG A 339 -23.80 -0.60 -12.58
N MET A 340 -24.14 0.16 -13.62
CA MET A 340 -24.22 1.62 -13.55
C MET A 340 -25.24 2.07 -12.49
N GLU A 341 -26.34 1.36 -12.34
CA GLU A 341 -27.43 1.64 -11.40
C GLU A 341 -27.17 1.19 -9.96
N ARG A 342 -26.15 0.34 -9.73
CA ARG A 342 -25.82 -0.17 -8.38
C ARG A 342 -25.08 0.81 -7.49
N GLY A 343 -24.88 2.04 -7.93
CA GLY A 343 -24.23 3.10 -7.17
C GLY A 343 -22.80 3.40 -7.62
N PRO A 344 -22.05 4.17 -6.84
CA PRO A 344 -20.76 4.71 -7.22
C PRO A 344 -19.78 3.64 -7.68
N LEU A 345 -19.08 3.90 -8.79
CA LEU A 345 -17.98 3.06 -9.27
C LEU A 345 -16.67 3.37 -8.54
N GLY A 346 -16.43 4.62 -8.16
CA GLY A 346 -15.29 4.97 -7.33
C GLY A 346 -15.49 4.53 -5.88
N GLN A 347 -14.49 3.90 -5.27
CA GLN A 347 -14.52 3.57 -3.85
C GLN A 347 -14.47 4.84 -3.01
N VAL A 348 -15.51 5.08 -2.19
CA VAL A 348 -15.62 6.27 -1.33
C VAL A 348 -15.01 6.09 0.06
N THR A 349 -14.38 4.94 0.33
CA THR A 349 -13.81 4.58 1.65
C THR A 349 -12.30 4.68 1.72
N SER A 350 -11.62 4.86 0.59
CA SER A 350 -10.17 4.96 0.50
C SER A 350 -9.74 5.74 -0.74
N GLY A 351 -8.48 6.19 -0.77
CA GLY A 351 -7.93 6.97 -1.89
C GLY A 351 -8.59 8.34 -2.06
N PRO A 352 -8.60 8.91 -3.29
CA PRO A 352 -9.08 10.27 -3.55
C PRO A 352 -10.54 10.52 -3.20
N SER A 353 -11.39 9.51 -3.30
CA SER A 353 -12.82 9.60 -2.94
C SER A 353 -13.07 9.28 -1.45
N GLY A 354 -12.04 8.92 -0.71
CA GLY A 354 -12.11 8.52 0.69
C GLY A 354 -11.78 9.66 1.66
N PRO A 355 -10.97 9.37 2.70
CA PRO A 355 -10.75 10.29 3.82
C PRO A 355 -10.18 11.67 3.47
N GLN A 356 -9.40 11.78 2.39
CA GLN A 356 -8.88 13.07 1.93
C GLN A 356 -9.91 13.95 1.25
N GLN A 357 -11.01 13.37 0.76
CA GLN A 357 -12.07 14.07 0.04
C GLN A 357 -11.57 14.93 -1.13
N LEU A 358 -10.48 14.52 -1.78
CA LEU A 358 -9.96 15.20 -2.97
C LEU A 358 -10.96 15.19 -4.12
N TYR A 359 -11.79 14.14 -4.17
CA TYR A 359 -12.87 14.02 -5.13
C TYR A 359 -14.06 13.29 -4.49
N LYS A 360 -15.27 13.84 -4.69
CA LYS A 360 -16.50 13.19 -4.28
C LYS A 360 -17.15 12.55 -5.50
N TRP A 361 -17.04 11.24 -5.62
CA TRP A 361 -17.69 10.47 -6.68
C TRP A 361 -19.21 10.64 -6.64
N SER A 362 -19.86 10.84 -7.81
CA SER A 362 -21.30 11.01 -7.87
C SER A 362 -22.03 9.71 -7.53
N ARG A 363 -23.25 9.83 -6.98
CA ARG A 363 -24.02 8.64 -6.55
C ARG A 363 -24.48 7.78 -7.72
N ASP A 364 -24.73 8.40 -8.85
CA ASP A 364 -25.30 7.83 -10.07
C ASP A 364 -24.26 7.67 -11.21
N ASN A 365 -23.00 8.00 -10.96
CA ASN A 365 -21.90 7.98 -11.93
C ASN A 365 -22.07 8.94 -13.14
N LEU A 366 -23.08 9.80 -13.14
CA LEU A 366 -23.39 10.66 -14.29
C LEU A 366 -22.38 11.82 -14.46
N VAL A 367 -21.78 12.27 -13.36
CA VAL A 367 -20.71 13.29 -13.42
C VAL A 367 -19.49 12.71 -14.11
N GLU A 368 -19.09 11.51 -13.74
CA GLU A 368 -17.91 10.79 -14.26
C GLU A 368 -18.14 10.37 -15.73
N LEU A 369 -19.36 10.02 -16.08
CA LEU A 369 -19.75 9.78 -17.47
C LEU A 369 -19.58 11.06 -18.32
N ARG A 370 -20.11 12.21 -17.86
CA ARG A 370 -19.94 13.50 -18.57
C ARG A 370 -18.47 13.97 -18.67
N ARG A 371 -17.63 13.56 -17.72
CA ARG A 371 -16.18 13.84 -17.75
C ARG A 371 -15.42 12.90 -18.71
N GLY A 372 -16.08 11.89 -19.28
CA GLY A 372 -15.43 10.88 -20.11
C GLY A 372 -14.57 9.89 -19.33
N TRP A 373 -14.70 9.83 -18.00
CA TRP A 373 -14.02 8.83 -17.17
C TRP A 373 -14.67 7.45 -17.30
N ILE A 374 -15.99 7.44 -17.50
CA ILE A 374 -16.79 6.30 -17.90
C ILE A 374 -17.15 6.49 -19.37
N ILE A 375 -16.81 5.54 -20.20
CA ILE A 375 -17.07 5.56 -21.63
C ILE A 375 -18.33 4.74 -21.89
N ARG A 376 -19.23 5.21 -22.75
CA ARG A 376 -20.51 4.58 -23.06
C ARG A 376 -20.60 4.19 -24.53
N GLY A 377 -21.31 3.10 -24.82
CA GLY A 377 -21.81 2.72 -26.14
C GLY A 377 -23.21 2.12 -26.04
N GLN A 378 -24.07 2.38 -27.00
CA GLN A 378 -25.42 1.76 -27.05
C GLN A 378 -25.34 0.26 -27.37
N THR A 379 -24.32 -0.12 -28.13
CA THR A 379 -23.99 -1.52 -28.44
C THR A 379 -22.58 -1.84 -27.98
N VAL A 380 -22.25 -3.13 -27.90
CA VAL A 380 -20.87 -3.59 -27.60
C VAL A 380 -19.89 -3.14 -28.68
N ALA A 381 -20.31 -3.15 -29.97
CA ALA A 381 -19.49 -2.68 -31.07
C ALA A 381 -19.19 -1.18 -30.99
N GLU A 382 -20.19 -0.35 -30.64
CA GLU A 382 -20.01 1.09 -30.43
C GLU A 382 -19.08 1.35 -29.25
N LEU A 383 -19.28 0.66 -28.13
CA LEU A 383 -18.39 0.78 -26.98
C LEU A 383 -16.94 0.44 -27.35
N ALA A 384 -16.75 -0.67 -28.10
CA ALA A 384 -15.43 -1.10 -28.57
C ALA A 384 -14.74 -0.01 -29.40
N GLY A 385 -15.46 0.59 -30.35
CA GLY A 385 -14.97 1.70 -31.15
C GLY A 385 -14.57 2.91 -30.27
N ASN A 386 -15.39 3.26 -29.29
CA ASN A 386 -15.15 4.39 -28.38
C ASN A 386 -13.94 4.20 -27.45
N ILE A 387 -13.58 2.96 -27.14
CA ILE A 387 -12.38 2.64 -26.33
C ILE A 387 -11.15 2.23 -27.14
N GLY A 388 -11.27 2.18 -28.47
CA GLY A 388 -10.17 1.81 -29.39
C GLY A 388 -9.81 0.32 -29.36
N VAL A 389 -10.78 -0.55 -29.08
CA VAL A 389 -10.64 -2.01 -29.06
C VAL A 389 -11.29 -2.58 -30.33
N PRO A 390 -10.75 -3.65 -30.96
CA PRO A 390 -11.37 -4.25 -32.13
C PRO A 390 -12.83 -4.71 -31.87
N PRO A 391 -13.85 -4.15 -32.55
CA PRO A 391 -15.25 -4.42 -32.23
C PRO A 391 -15.61 -5.91 -32.31
N ALA A 392 -15.21 -6.62 -33.36
CA ALA A 392 -15.50 -8.03 -33.49
C ALA A 392 -14.94 -8.88 -32.32
N ASN A 393 -13.78 -8.52 -31.78
CA ASN A 393 -13.20 -9.23 -30.64
C ASN A 393 -14.02 -9.02 -29.36
N LEU A 394 -14.39 -7.77 -29.08
CA LEU A 394 -15.17 -7.47 -27.86
C LEU A 394 -16.57 -8.08 -27.92
N GLU A 395 -17.23 -8.04 -29.10
CA GLU A 395 -18.51 -8.70 -29.33
C GLU A 395 -18.43 -10.21 -29.09
N ASN A 396 -17.42 -10.86 -29.66
CA ASN A 396 -17.19 -12.29 -29.44
C ASN A 396 -16.94 -12.62 -27.98
N THR A 397 -16.16 -11.77 -27.28
CA THR A 397 -15.86 -11.95 -25.86
C THR A 397 -17.14 -11.84 -25.02
N VAL A 398 -17.99 -10.85 -25.28
CA VAL A 398 -19.26 -10.65 -24.54
C VAL A 398 -20.26 -11.78 -24.88
N GLN A 399 -20.35 -12.21 -26.12
CA GLN A 399 -21.20 -13.35 -26.53
C GLN A 399 -20.78 -14.63 -25.81
N LEU A 400 -19.47 -14.93 -25.82
CA LEU A 400 -18.93 -16.10 -25.12
C LEU A 400 -19.14 -16.04 -23.63
N TRP A 401 -18.92 -14.87 -23.02
CA TRP A 401 -19.22 -14.63 -21.62
C TRP A 401 -20.69 -14.89 -21.28
N ASN A 402 -21.62 -14.36 -22.07
CA ASN A 402 -23.05 -14.55 -21.87
C ASN A 402 -23.45 -16.03 -22.00
N LYS A 403 -22.81 -16.77 -22.91
CA LYS A 403 -22.98 -18.23 -23.01
C LYS A 403 -22.50 -18.96 -21.76
N TYR A 404 -21.34 -18.57 -21.18
CA TYR A 404 -20.84 -19.16 -19.94
C TYR A 404 -21.79 -18.89 -18.77
N CYS A 405 -22.38 -17.68 -18.71
CA CYS A 405 -23.41 -17.36 -17.72
C CYS A 405 -24.65 -18.25 -17.85
N GLN A 406 -25.11 -18.54 -19.09
CA GLN A 406 -26.25 -19.43 -19.32
C GLN A 406 -25.96 -20.88 -18.91
N VAL A 407 -24.74 -21.37 -19.13
CA VAL A 407 -24.30 -22.70 -18.75
C VAL A 407 -23.96 -22.82 -17.26
N GLY A 408 -23.77 -21.68 -16.58
CA GLY A 408 -23.38 -21.63 -15.16
C GLY A 408 -21.92 -22.04 -14.89
N ARG A 409 -21.06 -21.96 -15.90
CA ARG A 409 -19.63 -22.32 -15.78
C ARG A 409 -18.77 -21.42 -16.67
N ASP A 410 -17.65 -20.96 -16.12
CA ASP A 410 -16.57 -20.29 -16.86
C ASP A 410 -15.41 -21.26 -17.10
N PRO A 411 -15.26 -21.83 -18.32
CA PRO A 411 -14.20 -22.78 -18.60
C PRO A 411 -12.84 -22.11 -18.80
N ASP A 412 -12.77 -20.80 -19.09
CA ASP A 412 -11.53 -20.11 -19.39
C ASP A 412 -10.73 -19.77 -18.13
N PHE A 413 -11.42 -19.27 -17.09
CA PHE A 413 -10.75 -18.76 -15.90
C PHE A 413 -11.37 -19.28 -14.59
N GLY A 414 -12.43 -20.10 -14.64
CA GLY A 414 -13.02 -20.70 -13.46
C GLY A 414 -13.68 -19.71 -12.50
N ARG A 415 -14.30 -18.64 -13.01
CA ARG A 415 -15.00 -17.67 -12.19
C ARG A 415 -16.14 -18.32 -11.42
N ASN A 416 -16.31 -17.90 -10.14
CA ASN A 416 -17.37 -18.44 -9.26
C ASN A 416 -18.76 -18.29 -9.92
N PRO A 417 -19.62 -19.33 -9.88
CA PRO A 417 -20.97 -19.26 -10.44
C PRO A 417 -21.82 -18.07 -9.99
N LEU A 418 -21.66 -17.59 -8.75
CA LEU A 418 -22.32 -16.38 -8.25
C LEU A 418 -21.89 -15.09 -8.96
N GLY A 419 -20.72 -15.08 -9.60
CA GLY A 419 -20.19 -13.99 -10.41
C GLY A 419 -20.56 -14.07 -11.89
N LEU A 420 -21.23 -15.15 -12.33
CA LEU A 420 -21.63 -15.36 -13.73
C LEU A 420 -22.93 -14.60 -14.02
N VAL A 421 -22.83 -13.31 -14.23
CA VAL A 421 -23.94 -12.44 -14.59
C VAL A 421 -23.71 -11.93 -16.01
N PRO A 422 -24.67 -12.16 -16.96
CA PRO A 422 -24.49 -11.78 -18.34
C PRO A 422 -24.37 -10.27 -18.53
N LEU A 423 -23.79 -9.84 -19.62
CA LEU A 423 -23.72 -8.46 -20.11
C LEU A 423 -24.70 -8.33 -21.30
N ASP A 424 -25.96 -8.04 -21.01
CA ASP A 424 -27.07 -8.05 -21.99
C ASP A 424 -28.05 -6.89 -21.84
N THR A 425 -27.78 -5.96 -20.92
CA THR A 425 -28.66 -4.81 -20.65
C THR A 425 -28.00 -3.50 -21.09
N PRO A 426 -28.26 -3.03 -22.35
CA PRO A 426 -27.69 -1.79 -22.83
C PRO A 426 -28.19 -0.56 -22.03
N PRO A 427 -27.45 0.56 -22.03
CA PRO A 427 -26.12 0.76 -22.65
C PRO A 427 -25.00 -0.01 -21.97
N PHE A 428 -23.90 -0.15 -22.71
CA PHE A 428 -22.66 -0.75 -22.21
C PHE A 428 -21.64 0.34 -21.85
N TYR A 429 -20.75 0.03 -20.91
CA TYR A 429 -19.81 1.00 -20.35
C TYR A 429 -18.43 0.40 -20.19
N ALA A 430 -17.42 1.28 -20.18
CA ALA A 430 -16.05 0.92 -19.88
C ALA A 430 -15.36 1.93 -18.98
N ILE A 431 -14.46 1.45 -18.12
CA ILE A 431 -13.47 2.25 -17.42
C ILE A 431 -12.09 1.70 -17.77
N LYS A 432 -11.16 2.60 -18.10
CA LYS A 432 -9.77 2.25 -18.35
C LYS A 432 -9.07 1.90 -17.05
N LEU A 433 -8.42 0.74 -17.01
CA LEU A 433 -7.70 0.20 -15.88
C LEU A 433 -6.20 0.11 -16.13
N PHE A 434 -5.45 0.28 -15.07
CA PHE A 434 -4.00 0.17 -15.03
C PHE A 434 -3.56 -0.70 -13.84
N PRO A 435 -2.38 -1.32 -13.91
CA PRO A 435 -1.74 -1.86 -12.73
C PRO A 435 -1.47 -0.74 -11.74
N GLY A 436 -1.64 -1.03 -10.45
CA GLY A 436 -1.44 -0.05 -9.41
C GLY A 436 -1.53 -0.65 -8.02
N GLY A 437 -1.79 0.17 -7.03
CA GLY A 437 -1.90 -0.28 -5.66
C GLY A 437 -2.14 0.83 -4.66
N SER A 438 -2.06 0.44 -3.39
CA SER A 438 -2.07 1.39 -2.28
C SER A 438 -0.70 2.05 -2.12
N ASN A 439 0.38 1.25 -2.19
CA ASN A 439 1.75 1.66 -1.90
C ASN A 439 2.77 0.62 -2.42
N THR A 440 4.03 1.02 -2.47
CA THR A 440 5.18 0.13 -2.70
C THR A 440 5.57 -0.59 -1.40
N GLN A 441 6.26 -1.74 -1.51
CA GLN A 441 6.74 -2.51 -0.35
C GLN A 441 8.27 -2.44 -0.18
N GLY A 442 8.96 -2.03 -1.23
CA GLY A 442 10.42 -2.01 -1.27
C GLY A 442 11.07 -0.93 -0.43
N GLY A 443 12.31 -1.20 -0.06
CA GLY A 443 13.16 -0.26 0.68
C GLY A 443 14.39 -0.93 1.28
N PRO A 444 15.03 -0.31 2.29
CA PRO A 444 16.18 -0.89 2.95
C PRO A 444 15.81 -2.21 3.63
N ARG A 445 16.61 -3.25 3.36
CA ARG A 445 16.49 -4.52 4.05
C ARG A 445 16.80 -4.35 5.52
N ARG A 446 16.02 -5.00 6.35
CA ARG A 446 16.17 -4.97 7.82
C ARG A 446 16.04 -6.37 8.42
N ASN A 447 16.61 -6.55 9.59
CA ASN A 447 16.52 -7.79 10.35
C ASN A 447 15.32 -7.77 11.32
N HIS A 448 15.15 -8.85 12.09
CA HIS A 448 14.10 -9.02 13.10
C HIS A 448 14.11 -7.96 14.21
N ARG A 449 15.21 -7.22 14.38
CA ARG A 449 15.35 -6.10 15.30
C ARG A 449 15.05 -4.74 14.66
N ALA A 450 14.57 -4.72 13.41
CA ALA A 450 14.36 -3.54 12.59
C ALA A 450 15.64 -2.77 12.22
N GLN A 451 16.83 -3.34 12.47
CA GLN A 451 18.10 -2.74 12.07
C GLN A 451 18.26 -2.87 10.56
N VAL A 452 18.57 -1.78 9.88
CA VAL A 452 18.91 -1.80 8.46
C VAL A 452 20.24 -2.54 8.29
N VAL A 453 20.31 -3.43 7.29
CA VAL A 453 21.50 -4.25 7.02
C VAL A 453 22.15 -3.86 5.70
N ASN A 454 23.44 -4.12 5.61
CA ASN A 454 24.22 -4.01 4.37
C ASN A 454 24.07 -5.27 3.49
N PRO A 455 24.61 -5.33 2.26
CA PRO A 455 24.52 -6.51 1.38
C PRO A 455 25.14 -7.80 1.94
N PHE A 456 25.92 -7.72 3.00
CA PHE A 456 26.51 -8.88 3.69
C PHE A 456 25.66 -9.36 4.87
N GLY A 457 24.49 -8.70 5.13
CA GLY A 457 23.60 -9.00 6.23
C GLY A 457 24.02 -8.41 7.57
N GLU A 458 25.04 -7.56 7.59
CA GLU A 458 25.53 -6.90 8.80
C GLU A 458 24.71 -5.65 9.09
N PRO A 459 24.27 -5.42 10.36
CA PRO A 459 23.56 -4.21 10.74
C PRO A 459 24.42 -2.95 10.53
N ILE A 460 23.80 -1.90 9.96
CA ILE A 460 24.38 -0.55 9.94
C ILE A 460 24.12 0.08 11.30
N PRO A 461 25.16 0.31 12.13
CA PRO A 461 24.97 0.77 13.50
C PRO A 461 24.22 2.10 13.58
N GLY A 462 23.23 2.18 14.46
CA GLY A 462 22.44 3.39 14.66
C GLY A 462 21.38 3.64 13.55
N LEU A 463 21.11 2.68 12.64
CA LEU A 463 20.11 2.83 11.59
C LEU A 463 19.02 1.76 11.67
N TYR A 464 17.77 2.22 11.73
CA TYR A 464 16.57 1.39 11.78
C TYR A 464 15.57 1.80 10.69
N ALA A 465 14.65 0.90 10.34
CA ALA A 465 13.56 1.21 9.43
C ALA A 465 12.24 0.53 9.85
N ALA A 466 11.10 1.18 9.58
CA ALA A 466 9.77 0.66 9.85
C ALA A 466 8.75 1.15 8.84
N GLY A 467 7.66 0.42 8.73
CA GLY A 467 6.58 0.74 7.80
C GLY A 467 6.93 0.40 6.35
N GLU A 468 6.35 1.14 5.44
CA GLU A 468 6.52 0.95 3.99
C GLU A 468 7.96 1.23 3.49
N CYS A 469 8.81 1.80 4.32
CA CYS A 469 10.24 1.97 4.04
C CYS A 469 10.96 0.63 4.24
N GLY A 470 10.76 -0.32 3.32
CA GLY A 470 11.27 -1.68 3.38
C GLY A 470 10.36 -2.62 4.19
N SER A 471 9.12 -2.80 3.75
CA SER A 471 8.13 -3.69 4.39
C SER A 471 8.54 -5.16 4.36
N VAL A 472 8.03 -5.94 5.32
CA VAL A 472 8.25 -7.40 5.41
C VAL A 472 7.43 -8.20 4.39
N PHE A 473 6.59 -7.55 3.60
CA PHE A 473 5.78 -8.23 2.61
C PHE A 473 6.50 -8.34 1.28
N GLY A 474 6.68 -9.57 0.81
CA GLY A 474 7.15 -9.86 -0.52
C GLY A 474 6.06 -9.68 -1.58
N MET A 475 6.01 -10.60 -2.53
CA MET A 475 5.07 -10.53 -3.65
C MET A 475 3.60 -10.60 -3.22
N LEU A 476 3.27 -11.42 -2.23
CA LEU A 476 1.89 -11.62 -1.76
C LEU A 476 1.61 -10.80 -0.49
N TYR A 477 0.48 -10.12 -0.50
CA TYR A 477 0.01 -9.31 0.61
C TYR A 477 -0.91 -10.13 1.52
N PRO A 478 -0.71 -10.14 2.85
CA PRO A 478 -1.37 -11.13 3.72
C PRO A 478 -2.89 -10.98 3.83
N ALA A 479 -3.35 -9.76 3.98
CA ALA A 479 -4.77 -9.41 4.08
C ALA A 479 -4.95 -7.89 4.13
N GLY A 480 -6.17 -7.39 3.98
CA GLY A 480 -6.47 -5.98 4.18
C GLY A 480 -6.00 -5.48 5.55
N GLY A 481 -5.17 -4.44 5.57
CA GLY A 481 -4.62 -3.90 6.81
C GLY A 481 -3.21 -4.38 7.18
N GLY A 482 -2.58 -5.22 6.37
CA GLY A 482 -1.20 -5.67 6.59
C GLY A 482 -0.21 -4.52 6.76
N ASN A 483 -0.27 -3.49 5.92
CA ASN A 483 0.65 -2.34 6.01
C ASN A 483 0.48 -1.56 7.32
N LEU A 484 -0.74 -1.32 7.79
CA LEU A 484 -0.93 -0.67 9.09
C LEU A 484 -0.46 -1.57 10.25
N ALA A 485 -0.69 -2.88 10.13
CA ALA A 485 -0.19 -3.85 11.11
C ALA A 485 1.33 -3.84 11.20
N GLU A 486 2.00 -3.79 10.05
CA GLU A 486 3.44 -3.68 9.93
C GLU A 486 3.96 -2.37 10.54
N CYS A 487 3.35 -1.24 10.23
CA CYS A 487 3.69 0.06 10.82
C CYS A 487 3.63 0.03 12.36
N ILE A 488 2.60 -0.62 12.94
CA ILE A 488 2.44 -0.72 14.38
C ILE A 488 3.46 -1.70 14.98
N ALA A 489 3.72 -2.84 14.34
CA ALA A 489 4.65 -3.85 14.83
C ALA A 489 6.09 -3.36 14.74
N PHE A 490 6.56 -3.02 13.54
CA PHE A 490 7.97 -2.63 13.34
C PHE A 490 8.28 -1.23 13.85
N GLY A 491 7.31 -0.32 13.95
CA GLY A 491 7.49 0.94 14.68
C GLY A 491 7.88 0.71 16.14
N ARG A 492 7.24 -0.27 16.82
CA ARG A 492 7.59 -0.68 18.20
C ARG A 492 8.94 -1.38 18.23
N ILE A 493 9.16 -2.38 17.38
CA ILE A 493 10.42 -3.13 17.32
C ILE A 493 11.61 -2.18 17.12
N ALA A 494 11.50 -1.25 16.16
CA ALA A 494 12.55 -0.27 15.89
C ALA A 494 12.86 0.60 17.11
N ALA A 495 11.82 1.16 17.73
CA ALA A 495 11.99 2.01 18.91
C ALA A 495 12.59 1.27 20.12
N GLU A 496 12.09 0.07 20.42
CA GLU A 496 12.58 -0.74 21.55
C GLU A 496 14.05 -1.15 21.40
N ASN A 497 14.51 -1.40 20.17
CA ASN A 497 15.91 -1.73 19.92
C ASN A 497 16.77 -0.46 19.81
N ALA A 498 16.28 0.60 19.16
CA ALA A 498 17.00 1.86 19.04
C ALA A 498 17.30 2.53 20.40
N VAL A 499 16.37 2.43 21.36
CA VAL A 499 16.57 2.95 22.73
C VAL A 499 17.66 2.18 23.48
N LYS A 500 17.91 0.92 23.15
CA LYS A 500 18.96 0.09 23.76
C LYS A 500 20.31 0.22 23.05
N GLU A 501 20.36 0.94 21.95
CA GLU A 501 21.58 1.17 21.17
C GLU A 501 22.55 2.02 22.00
N SER A 502 23.79 1.58 22.16
CA SER A 502 24.85 2.21 22.95
C SER A 502 25.67 3.19 22.11
#